data_2a26587551fbb5e85f145e0810dc132d
#
_entry.id   2a26587551fbb5e85f145e0810dc132d
#
_cell.length_a   1.000
_cell.length_b   1.000
_cell.length_c   1.000
_cell.angle_alpha   90.00
_cell.angle_beta   90.00
_cell.angle_gamma   90.00
#
_symmetry.space_group_name_H-M   'P 1'
#
loop_
_entity.id
_entity.type
_entity.pdbx_description
1 polymer ?
#
loop_
_entity_poly.entity_id
_entity_poly.type
_entity_poly.pdbx_seq_one_letter_code
_entity_poly.pdbx_strand_id
1 'polypeptide(L)'
;MIKTTIIAPSILNSDFTRLGESIEMLNHSNADWIHLDIMDGSFVPNISFGIPVIKDIRKITQKHLDVHLMIVRPDDHLEAFKQAGADTITVHYEACIHLHRTLEAIHKLGAKAGVAINPHTPVESLKDILEMADLFLIMSVNPGFGGQKFIYQTIPKIKRLKQLLMEENSNAI
;
A
#
# COMPACT_ATOMS: atom_id res chain seq x y z
N MET A 1 -23.61 -9.65 -0.92
CA MET A 1 -23.25 -8.67 0.12
C MET A 1 -22.67 -7.44 -0.57
N ILE A 2 -23.15 -6.25 -0.25
CA ILE A 2 -22.53 -4.99 -0.75
C ILE A 2 -21.17 -4.92 -0.08
N LYS A 3 -20.10 -5.02 -0.87
CA LYS A 3 -18.74 -4.83 -0.37
C LYS A 3 -18.63 -3.38 0.11
N THR A 4 -18.52 -3.14 1.40
CA THR A 4 -18.35 -1.79 1.96
C THR A 4 -17.03 -1.21 1.48
N THR A 5 -17.03 0.06 1.06
CA THR A 5 -15.82 0.78 0.70
C THR A 5 -14.93 0.90 1.93
N ILE A 6 -13.64 0.55 1.80
CA ILE A 6 -12.63 0.77 2.84
C ILE A 6 -12.02 2.15 2.63
N ILE A 7 -11.95 2.95 3.68
CA ILE A 7 -11.34 4.27 3.69
C ILE A 7 -10.01 4.18 4.42
N ALA A 8 -8.90 4.45 3.70
CA ALA A 8 -7.53 4.37 4.20
C ALA A 8 -6.79 5.71 3.98
N PRO A 9 -6.97 6.71 4.85
CA PRO A 9 -6.26 7.98 4.72
C PRO A 9 -4.75 7.81 4.90
N SER A 10 -3.96 8.46 4.04
CA SER A 10 -2.52 8.54 4.20
C SER A 10 -2.13 9.64 5.19
N ILE A 11 -1.13 9.35 6.02
CA ILE A 11 -0.54 10.34 6.94
C ILE A 11 0.59 11.13 6.28
N LEU A 12 0.89 10.91 5.01
CA LEU A 12 2.00 11.60 4.31
C LEU A 12 1.91 13.13 4.37
N ASN A 13 0.71 13.68 4.39
CA ASN A 13 0.46 15.12 4.47
C ASN A 13 0.13 15.61 5.90
N SER A 14 0.34 14.78 6.93
CA SER A 14 0.19 15.19 8.31
C SER A 14 1.32 16.12 8.76
N ASP A 15 1.07 16.91 9.81
CA ASP A 15 2.15 17.61 10.52
C ASP A 15 2.97 16.58 11.32
N PHE A 16 4.17 16.27 10.85
CA PHE A 16 5.04 15.28 11.51
C PHE A 16 5.51 15.73 12.90
N THR A 17 5.46 17.03 13.22
CA THR A 17 5.75 17.52 14.59
C THR A 17 4.64 17.16 15.58
N ARG A 18 3.45 16.81 15.08
CA ARG A 18 2.23 16.46 15.84
C ARG A 18 1.58 15.18 15.34
N LEU A 19 2.40 14.22 14.88
CA LEU A 19 1.90 13.00 14.24
C LEU A 19 0.96 12.20 15.16
N GLY A 20 1.26 12.13 16.46
CA GLY A 20 0.41 11.44 17.44
C GLY A 20 -1.03 11.98 17.47
N GLU A 21 -1.22 13.30 17.36
CA GLU A 21 -2.55 13.91 17.30
C GLU A 21 -3.28 13.55 16.00
N SER A 22 -2.56 13.45 14.87
CA SER A 22 -3.13 13.01 13.60
C SER A 22 -3.62 11.56 13.70
N ILE A 23 -2.85 10.67 14.32
CA ILE A 23 -3.26 9.28 14.55
C ILE A 23 -4.48 9.21 15.47
N GLU A 24 -4.51 9.99 16.54
CA GLU A 24 -5.64 10.02 17.47
C GLU A 24 -6.92 10.53 16.77
N MET A 25 -6.82 11.54 15.94
CA MET A 25 -7.93 12.02 15.10
C MET A 25 -8.43 10.90 14.17
N LEU A 26 -7.52 10.11 13.54
CA LEU A 26 -7.89 8.98 12.70
C LEU A 26 -8.54 7.86 13.50
N ASN A 27 -8.09 7.58 14.74
CA ASN A 27 -8.71 6.59 15.63
C ASN A 27 -10.18 6.88 15.88
N HIS A 28 -10.55 8.14 16.04
CA HIS A 28 -11.92 8.60 16.29
C HIS A 28 -12.75 8.86 15.01
N SER A 29 -12.12 8.78 13.84
CA SER A 29 -12.79 8.98 12.54
C SER A 29 -13.42 7.69 12.01
N ASN A 30 -14.19 7.82 10.90
CA ASN A 30 -14.72 6.70 10.13
C ASN A 30 -13.69 6.05 9.19
N ALA A 31 -12.40 6.37 9.32
CA ALA A 31 -11.35 5.67 8.59
C ALA A 31 -11.27 4.21 9.05
N ASP A 32 -11.21 3.28 8.10
CA ASP A 32 -11.07 1.85 8.40
C ASP A 32 -9.60 1.50 8.67
N TRP A 33 -8.70 2.03 7.85
CA TRP A 33 -7.27 1.79 7.89
C TRP A 33 -6.48 3.08 8.02
N ILE A 34 -5.18 2.97 8.26
CA ILE A 34 -4.20 4.07 8.19
C ILE A 34 -3.18 3.69 7.12
N HIS A 35 -3.06 4.52 6.09
CA HIS A 35 -2.12 4.31 4.99
C HIS A 35 -0.78 4.99 5.27
N LEU A 36 0.31 4.23 5.13
CA LEU A 36 1.67 4.63 5.49
C LEU A 36 2.58 4.58 4.26
N ASP A 37 2.84 5.73 3.66
CA ASP A 37 3.66 5.87 2.45
C ASP A 37 5.15 5.94 2.80
N ILE A 38 5.89 4.87 2.55
CA ILE A 38 7.33 4.74 2.83
C ILE A 38 8.13 5.00 1.57
N MET A 39 9.06 5.96 1.66
CA MET A 39 9.86 6.43 0.54
C MET A 39 11.35 6.47 0.91
N ASP A 40 12.21 6.02 0.01
CA ASP A 40 13.65 5.86 0.23
C ASP A 40 14.55 6.87 -0.52
N GLY A 41 13.95 7.77 -1.30
CA GLY A 41 14.68 8.70 -2.14
C GLY A 41 15.35 8.08 -3.39
N SER A 42 15.09 6.79 -3.64
CA SER A 42 15.66 6.04 -4.77
C SER A 42 14.59 5.56 -5.74
N PHE A 43 13.55 4.89 -5.25
CA PHE A 43 12.39 4.53 -6.07
C PHE A 43 11.57 5.77 -6.46
N VAL A 44 11.46 6.71 -5.54
CA VAL A 44 10.84 8.03 -5.72
C VAL A 44 11.79 9.13 -5.26
N PRO A 45 11.73 10.38 -5.81
CA PRO A 45 12.66 11.45 -5.48
C PRO A 45 12.31 12.15 -4.14
N ASN A 46 11.80 11.41 -3.17
CA ASN A 46 11.44 11.91 -1.85
C ASN A 46 11.75 10.86 -0.78
N ILE A 47 12.02 11.30 0.43
CA ILE A 47 12.19 10.45 1.62
C ILE A 47 11.08 10.83 2.59
N SER A 48 10.32 9.84 3.09
CA SER A 48 9.26 10.11 4.07
C SER A 48 9.69 9.74 5.48
N PHE A 49 9.34 8.57 5.93
CA PHE A 49 9.64 8.03 7.25
C PHE A 49 9.85 6.50 7.13
N GLY A 50 10.19 5.84 8.23
CA GLY A 50 10.52 4.43 8.19
C GLY A 50 10.04 3.66 9.41
N ILE A 51 10.62 2.49 9.60
CA ILE A 51 10.29 1.48 10.59
C ILE A 51 10.08 2.02 12.01
N PRO A 52 10.95 2.93 12.55
CA PRO A 52 10.75 3.46 13.92
C PRO A 52 9.43 4.20 14.08
N VAL A 53 9.03 4.99 13.08
CA VAL A 53 7.77 5.75 13.11
C VAL A 53 6.57 4.80 13.09
N ILE A 54 6.60 3.76 12.24
CA ILE A 54 5.53 2.74 12.18
C ILE A 54 5.37 2.05 13.54
N LYS A 55 6.49 1.67 14.15
CA LYS A 55 6.51 1.03 15.47
C LYS A 55 5.88 1.92 16.57
N ASP A 56 6.10 3.23 16.49
CA ASP A 56 5.50 4.17 17.44
C ASP A 56 4.02 4.41 17.15
N ILE A 57 3.62 4.51 15.87
CA ILE A 57 2.21 4.55 15.46
C ILE A 57 1.45 3.32 15.97
N ARG A 58 2.03 2.12 15.82
CA ARG A 58 1.38 0.87 16.28
C ARG A 58 1.03 0.87 17.75
N LYS A 59 1.81 1.56 18.60
CA LYS A 59 1.53 1.65 20.05
C LYS A 59 0.26 2.43 20.37
N ILE A 60 -0.15 3.35 19.51
CA ILE A 60 -1.23 4.32 19.76
C ILE A 60 -2.47 4.10 18.88
N THR A 61 -2.50 3.05 18.05
CA THR A 61 -3.68 2.69 17.26
C THR A 61 -3.92 1.19 17.20
N GLN A 62 -5.18 0.79 17.05
CA GLN A 62 -5.57 -0.58 16.73
C GLN A 62 -6.10 -0.70 15.30
N LYS A 63 -6.16 0.41 14.56
CA LYS A 63 -6.57 0.38 13.15
C LYS A 63 -5.56 -0.40 12.30
N HIS A 64 -6.04 -0.96 11.20
CA HIS A 64 -5.22 -1.66 10.23
C HIS A 64 -4.17 -0.72 9.64
N LEU A 65 -2.89 -1.11 9.71
CA LEU A 65 -1.77 -0.38 9.13
C LEU A 65 -1.47 -0.94 7.74
N ASP A 66 -1.80 -0.17 6.72
CA ASP A 66 -1.53 -0.47 5.32
C ASP A 66 -0.23 0.23 4.90
N VAL A 67 0.87 -0.53 4.86
CA VAL A 67 2.23 -0.03 4.62
C VAL A 67 2.55 -0.13 3.12
N HIS A 68 2.64 1.00 2.45
CA HIS A 68 2.94 1.13 1.03
C HIS A 68 4.42 1.44 0.82
N LEU A 69 5.15 0.52 0.23
CA LEU A 69 6.60 0.59 0.05
C LEU A 69 6.98 1.15 -1.32
N MET A 70 7.23 2.44 -1.39
CA MET A 70 7.84 3.13 -2.54
C MET A 70 9.37 3.15 -2.37
N ILE A 71 9.97 1.96 -2.30
CA ILE A 71 11.39 1.76 -2.07
C ILE A 71 11.97 0.77 -3.07
N VAL A 72 13.25 0.86 -3.35
CA VAL A 72 13.98 -0.18 -4.08
C VAL A 72 14.25 -1.37 -3.15
N ARG A 73 14.28 -2.59 -3.72
CA ARG A 73 14.57 -3.84 -2.98
C ARG A 73 13.70 -4.02 -1.72
N PRO A 74 12.36 -4.00 -1.83
CA PRO A 74 11.47 -4.14 -0.66
C PRO A 74 11.70 -5.47 0.09
N ASP A 75 12.14 -6.53 -0.59
CA ASP A 75 12.42 -7.85 0.00
C ASP A 75 13.37 -7.77 1.21
N ASP A 76 14.32 -6.85 1.20
CA ASP A 76 15.31 -6.70 2.28
C ASP A 76 14.69 -6.19 3.59
N HIS A 77 13.46 -5.68 3.56
CA HIS A 77 12.84 -4.96 4.67
C HIS A 77 11.50 -5.53 5.14
N LEU A 78 10.93 -6.53 4.46
CA LEU A 78 9.58 -7.07 4.72
C LEU A 78 9.40 -7.48 6.18
N GLU A 79 10.35 -8.26 6.72
CA GLU A 79 10.31 -8.73 8.10
C GLU A 79 10.30 -7.56 9.10
N ALA A 80 11.15 -6.56 8.88
CA ALA A 80 11.25 -5.41 9.77
C ALA A 80 9.96 -4.56 9.76
N PHE A 81 9.31 -4.38 8.61
CA PHE A 81 8.02 -3.71 8.52
C PHE A 81 6.91 -4.51 9.21
N LYS A 82 6.89 -5.84 9.03
CA LYS A 82 5.93 -6.68 9.76
C LYS A 82 6.12 -6.60 11.28
N GLN A 83 7.35 -6.69 11.75
CA GLN A 83 7.67 -6.57 13.18
C GLN A 83 7.34 -5.18 13.75
N ALA A 84 7.38 -4.13 12.93
CA ALA A 84 6.95 -2.79 13.31
C ALA A 84 5.43 -2.66 13.44
N GLY A 85 4.65 -3.62 12.94
CA GLY A 85 3.20 -3.68 13.09
C GLY A 85 2.40 -3.50 11.81
N ALA A 86 3.01 -3.67 10.62
CA ALA A 86 2.30 -3.69 9.36
C ALA A 86 1.29 -4.85 9.31
N ASP A 87 0.04 -4.54 8.97
CA ASP A 87 -1.01 -5.55 8.74
C ASP A 87 -1.10 -5.92 7.25
N THR A 88 -0.96 -4.94 6.36
CA THR A 88 -0.74 -5.12 4.92
C THR A 88 0.61 -4.52 4.54
N ILE A 89 1.36 -5.20 3.67
CA ILE A 89 2.58 -4.68 3.04
C ILE A 89 2.34 -4.66 1.54
N THR A 90 2.29 -3.44 0.98
CA THR A 90 2.07 -3.20 -0.44
C THR A 90 3.40 -2.84 -1.10
N VAL A 91 3.84 -3.63 -2.07
CA VAL A 91 5.07 -3.41 -2.82
C VAL A 91 4.76 -2.99 -4.25
N HIS A 92 5.63 -2.20 -4.87
CA HIS A 92 5.50 -1.86 -6.28
C HIS A 92 5.90 -3.03 -7.18
N TYR A 93 5.07 -3.33 -8.19
CA TYR A 93 5.41 -4.24 -9.26
C TYR A 93 6.78 -3.93 -9.87
N GLU A 94 7.04 -2.65 -10.09
CA GLU A 94 8.26 -2.13 -10.73
C GLU A 94 9.51 -2.22 -9.83
N ALA A 95 9.33 -2.41 -8.53
CA ALA A 95 10.43 -2.55 -7.56
C ALA A 95 10.84 -4.00 -7.29
N CYS A 96 10.03 -4.98 -7.72
CA CYS A 96 10.20 -6.40 -7.40
C CYS A 96 10.71 -7.19 -8.60
N ILE A 97 11.95 -7.71 -8.53
CA ILE A 97 12.50 -8.57 -9.59
C ILE A 97 11.75 -9.91 -9.65
N HIS A 98 11.32 -10.44 -8.50
CA HIS A 98 10.63 -11.72 -8.38
C HIS A 98 9.33 -11.54 -7.56
N LEU A 99 8.38 -10.77 -8.11
CA LEU A 99 7.17 -10.35 -7.39
C LEU A 99 6.41 -11.52 -6.74
N HIS A 100 6.22 -12.65 -7.43
CA HIS A 100 5.54 -13.82 -6.86
C HIS A 100 6.21 -14.28 -5.56
N ARG A 101 7.55 -14.40 -5.53
CA ARG A 101 8.30 -14.76 -4.33
C ARG A 101 8.18 -13.72 -3.22
N THR A 102 8.16 -12.44 -3.57
CA THR A 102 7.97 -11.33 -2.63
C THR A 102 6.62 -11.44 -1.93
N LEU A 103 5.53 -11.67 -2.68
CA LEU A 103 4.18 -11.85 -2.12
C LEU A 103 4.10 -13.07 -1.20
N GLU A 104 4.69 -14.19 -1.62
CA GLU A 104 4.79 -15.39 -0.78
C GLU A 104 5.55 -15.12 0.53
N ALA A 105 6.63 -14.33 0.48
CA ALA A 105 7.38 -13.94 1.67
C ALA A 105 6.55 -13.09 2.63
N ILE A 106 5.76 -12.12 2.10
CA ILE A 106 4.85 -11.29 2.91
C ILE A 106 3.82 -12.19 3.62
N HIS A 107 3.21 -13.14 2.91
CA HIS A 107 2.25 -14.08 3.51
C HIS A 107 2.89 -14.95 4.59
N LYS A 108 4.12 -15.45 4.37
CA LYS A 108 4.85 -16.26 5.39
C LYS A 108 5.13 -15.47 6.68
N LEU A 109 5.25 -14.16 6.59
CA LEU A 109 5.37 -13.28 7.74
C LEU A 109 4.03 -13.02 8.46
N GLY A 110 2.90 -13.47 7.90
CA GLY A 110 1.56 -13.27 8.45
C GLY A 110 1.03 -11.85 8.21
N ALA A 111 1.45 -11.18 7.13
CA ALA A 111 0.86 -9.94 6.64
C ALA A 111 0.03 -10.20 5.38
N LYS A 112 -0.92 -9.32 5.08
CA LYS A 112 -1.57 -9.28 3.78
C LYS A 112 -0.60 -8.73 2.73
N ALA A 113 -0.62 -9.32 1.53
CA ALA A 113 0.25 -8.93 0.44
C ALA A 113 -0.47 -8.00 -0.54
N GLY A 114 0.02 -6.76 -0.68
CA GLY A 114 -0.47 -5.79 -1.66
C GLY A 114 0.49 -5.59 -2.82
N VAL A 115 -0.07 -5.28 -4.00
CA VAL A 115 0.70 -4.91 -5.19
C VAL A 115 0.26 -3.55 -5.71
N ALA A 116 1.20 -2.61 -5.78
CA ALA A 116 1.00 -1.31 -6.41
C ALA A 116 1.54 -1.29 -7.85
N ILE A 117 0.88 -0.57 -8.74
CA ILE A 117 1.39 -0.27 -10.08
C ILE A 117 1.34 1.22 -10.37
N ASN A 118 2.37 1.70 -11.05
CA ASN A 118 2.47 3.08 -11.51
C ASN A 118 1.39 3.44 -12.55
N PRO A 119 1.10 4.73 -12.77
CA PRO A 119 0.10 5.15 -13.77
C PRO A 119 0.36 4.62 -15.18
N HIS A 120 1.61 4.39 -15.56
CA HIS A 120 1.98 3.90 -16.91
C HIS A 120 2.01 2.37 -17.04
N THR A 121 2.06 1.60 -15.92
CA THR A 121 2.15 0.14 -15.94
C THR A 121 0.79 -0.48 -16.26
N PRO A 122 0.64 -1.33 -17.29
CA PRO A 122 -0.63 -1.95 -17.63
C PRO A 122 -1.08 -2.97 -16.58
N VAL A 123 -2.39 -3.07 -16.35
CA VAL A 123 -2.97 -4.03 -15.38
C VAL A 123 -2.84 -5.48 -15.84
N GLU A 124 -2.68 -5.72 -17.13
CA GLU A 124 -2.44 -7.05 -17.70
C GLU A 124 -1.14 -7.69 -17.16
N SER A 125 -0.18 -6.87 -16.73
CA SER A 125 1.04 -7.35 -16.06
C SER A 125 0.77 -8.07 -14.72
N LEU A 126 -0.41 -7.88 -14.15
CA LEU A 126 -0.81 -8.49 -12.88
C LEU A 126 -1.50 -9.84 -13.06
N LYS A 127 -1.82 -10.26 -14.29
CA LYS A 127 -2.68 -11.41 -14.57
C LYS A 127 -2.18 -12.70 -13.87
N ASP A 128 -0.88 -12.94 -13.90
CA ASP A 128 -0.30 -14.18 -13.37
C ASP A 128 -0.10 -14.17 -11.84
N ILE A 129 -0.51 -13.07 -11.15
CA ILE A 129 -0.36 -12.93 -9.69
C ILE A 129 -1.69 -12.52 -9.00
N LEU A 130 -2.82 -12.54 -9.70
CA LEU A 130 -4.11 -12.12 -9.16
C LEU A 130 -4.57 -12.96 -7.96
N GLU A 131 -4.22 -14.23 -7.92
CA GLU A 131 -4.51 -15.13 -6.80
C GLU A 131 -3.56 -14.97 -5.61
N MET A 132 -2.39 -14.35 -5.85
CA MET A 132 -1.32 -14.21 -4.87
C MET A 132 -1.40 -12.91 -4.06
N ALA A 133 -2.19 -11.95 -4.50
CA ALA A 133 -2.31 -10.67 -3.81
C ALA A 133 -3.67 -10.53 -3.10
N ASP A 134 -3.65 -9.92 -1.92
CA ASP A 134 -4.86 -9.57 -1.15
C ASP A 134 -5.38 -8.18 -1.53
N LEU A 135 -4.50 -7.32 -2.09
CA LEU A 135 -4.80 -5.94 -2.42
C LEU A 135 -4.05 -5.50 -3.69
N PHE A 136 -4.73 -4.75 -4.54
CA PHE A 136 -4.12 -4.07 -5.69
C PHE A 136 -4.30 -2.56 -5.60
N LEU A 137 -3.20 -1.83 -5.59
CA LEU A 137 -3.16 -0.36 -5.53
C LEU A 137 -2.86 0.23 -6.91
N ILE A 138 -3.86 0.82 -7.54
CA ILE A 138 -3.66 1.57 -8.78
C ILE A 138 -3.26 3.00 -8.45
N MET A 139 -2.00 3.35 -8.69
CA MET A 139 -1.55 4.71 -8.49
C MET A 139 -2.29 5.66 -9.44
N SER A 140 -3.04 6.58 -8.86
CA SER A 140 -3.80 7.61 -9.57
C SER A 140 -3.10 8.97 -9.59
N VAL A 141 -1.89 9.00 -9.06
CA VAL A 141 -0.88 10.07 -9.14
C VAL A 141 0.49 9.41 -9.32
N ASN A 142 1.51 10.16 -9.72
CA ASN A 142 2.86 9.63 -9.68
C ASN A 142 3.30 9.42 -8.22
N PRO A 143 3.89 8.26 -7.84
CA PRO A 143 4.35 8.05 -6.49
C PRO A 143 5.43 9.08 -6.09
N GLY A 144 5.50 9.43 -4.78
CA GLY A 144 6.54 10.28 -4.23
C GLY A 144 6.07 11.55 -3.52
N PHE A 145 4.89 12.10 -3.83
CA PHE A 145 4.40 13.33 -3.21
C PHE A 145 2.88 13.28 -3.00
N GLY A 146 2.43 13.95 -1.95
CA GLY A 146 1.01 14.21 -1.74
C GLY A 146 0.50 15.44 -2.50
N GLY A 147 -0.83 15.68 -2.47
CA GLY A 147 -1.46 16.88 -3.03
C GLY A 147 -1.45 16.99 -4.56
N GLN A 148 -1.16 15.92 -5.28
CA GLN A 148 -1.11 15.90 -6.74
C GLN A 148 -2.52 15.83 -7.36
N LYS A 149 -2.64 16.30 -8.60
CA LYS A 149 -3.86 16.17 -9.39
C LYS A 149 -4.08 14.72 -9.83
N PHE A 150 -5.32 14.26 -9.72
CA PHE A 150 -5.75 12.93 -10.15
C PHE A 150 -5.48 12.69 -11.63
N ILE A 151 -4.90 11.54 -11.98
CA ILE A 151 -4.63 11.11 -13.36
C ILE A 151 -5.86 10.33 -13.85
N TYR A 152 -6.74 10.97 -14.63
CA TYR A 152 -8.01 10.39 -15.09
C TYR A 152 -7.83 9.13 -15.96
N GLN A 153 -6.68 8.97 -16.63
CA GLN A 153 -6.35 7.80 -17.43
C GLN A 153 -6.24 6.51 -16.59
N THR A 154 -6.20 6.61 -15.27
CA THR A 154 -6.22 5.44 -14.38
C THR A 154 -7.62 4.85 -14.19
N ILE A 155 -8.69 5.59 -14.45
CA ILE A 155 -10.07 5.09 -14.31
C ILE A 155 -10.33 3.85 -15.19
N PRO A 156 -10.00 3.83 -16.49
CA PRO A 156 -10.11 2.61 -17.30
C PRO A 156 -9.31 1.43 -16.74
N LYS A 157 -8.11 1.69 -16.16
CA LYS A 157 -7.28 0.67 -15.52
C LYS A 157 -7.98 0.03 -14.32
N ILE A 158 -8.58 0.85 -13.45
CA ILE A 158 -9.34 0.35 -12.28
C ILE A 158 -10.51 -0.53 -12.74
N LYS A 159 -11.24 -0.10 -13.77
CA LYS A 159 -12.34 -0.90 -14.34
C LYS A 159 -11.83 -2.22 -14.93
N ARG A 160 -10.71 -2.18 -15.64
CA ARG A 160 -10.11 -3.37 -16.25
C ARG A 160 -9.58 -4.34 -15.20
N LEU A 161 -8.91 -3.84 -14.15
CA LEU A 161 -8.46 -4.68 -13.03
C LEU A 161 -9.65 -5.35 -12.33
N LYS A 162 -10.71 -4.59 -12.05
CA LYS A 162 -11.93 -5.16 -11.46
C LYS A 162 -12.50 -6.29 -12.29
N GLN A 163 -12.50 -6.14 -13.63
CA GLN A 163 -12.95 -7.19 -14.55
C GLN A 163 -12.05 -8.43 -14.45
N LEU A 164 -10.73 -8.27 -14.46
CA LEU A 164 -9.76 -9.38 -14.31
C LEU A 164 -9.97 -10.13 -12.99
N LEU A 165 -10.12 -9.40 -11.88
CA LEU A 165 -10.38 -10.01 -10.57
C LEU A 165 -11.69 -10.82 -10.55
N MET A 166 -12.72 -10.37 -11.28
CA MET A 166 -13.98 -11.11 -11.40
C MET A 166 -13.84 -12.35 -12.28
N GLU A 167 -13.09 -12.25 -13.40
CA GLU A 167 -12.81 -13.38 -14.32
C GLU A 167 -12.06 -14.52 -13.61
N GLU A 168 -11.10 -14.17 -12.73
CA GLU A 168 -10.29 -15.14 -11.96
C GLU A 168 -10.88 -15.50 -10.59
N ASN A 169 -12.09 -15.02 -10.25
CA ASN A 169 -12.74 -15.22 -8.93
C ASN A 169 -11.86 -14.80 -7.74
N SER A 170 -10.98 -13.83 -7.91
CA SER A 170 -10.11 -13.33 -6.86
C SER A 170 -10.90 -12.56 -5.79
N ASN A 171 -10.53 -12.78 -4.52
CA ASN A 171 -11.07 -12.05 -3.37
C ASN A 171 -10.29 -10.78 -3.02
N ALA A 172 -9.26 -10.43 -3.79
CA ALA A 172 -8.47 -9.22 -3.57
C ALA A 172 -9.33 -7.94 -3.63
N ILE A 173 -8.90 -6.91 -2.92
CA ILE A 173 -9.50 -5.58 -2.87
C ILE A 173 -8.64 -4.57 -3.64
#